data_0922d7f933b0379b560d7380599729f9
#
_entry.id   0922d7f933b0379b560d7380599729f9
#
_cell.length_a   1.000
_cell.length_b   1.000
_cell.length_c   1.000
_cell.angle_alpha   90.00
_cell.angle_beta   90.00
_cell.angle_gamma   90.00
#
_symmetry.space_group_name_H-M   'P 1'
#
loop_
_entity.id
_entity.type
_entity.pdbx_description
1 polymer ?
#
loop_
_entity_poly.entity_id
_entity_poly.type
_entity_poly.pdbx_seq_one_letter_code
_entity_poly.pdbx_strand_id
1 'polypeptide(L)'
;MATYKQCITDQSTIRVSAGYPHYSDGSVHGGIDTVHTNHQSYAPMAGTVETAHTWQGGTTGNDSWGNYIVVKMSDNSYWLAAHFTSQIHSVGETITRGQYIGEQGRTGNVTGIHTHWEYWIGGYGTAYRTDPSAILGIPNEVGTWDVEWDATNPPTPPEPPTPPGPSPTPTTKRKLPVWMMCKPPYRF
;
A
#
# COMPACT_ATOMS: atom_id res chain seq x y z
N MET A 1 -23.11 -0.39 17.37
CA MET A 1 -22.16 -0.79 16.28
C MET A 1 -20.78 -0.90 16.87
N ALA A 2 -19.88 -1.64 16.26
CA ALA A 2 -18.48 -1.70 16.72
C ALA A 2 -17.80 -0.35 16.47
N THR A 3 -17.07 0.18 17.46
CA THR A 3 -16.25 1.38 17.31
C THR A 3 -14.83 0.95 16.97
N TYR A 4 -14.27 1.46 15.88
CA TYR A 4 -12.93 1.12 15.40
C TYR A 4 -11.88 2.10 15.95
N LYS A 5 -10.76 1.59 16.43
CA LYS A 5 -9.65 2.40 16.94
C LYS A 5 -8.69 2.74 15.81
N GLN A 6 -8.52 4.03 15.56
CA GLN A 6 -7.71 4.54 14.46
C GLN A 6 -7.04 5.89 14.83
N CYS A 7 -6.16 6.39 13.97
CA CYS A 7 -5.55 7.70 14.14
C CYS A 7 -5.40 8.48 12.82
N ILE A 8 -6.17 8.11 11.79
CA ILE A 8 -6.11 8.76 10.47
C ILE A 8 -7.08 9.94 10.34
N THR A 9 -8.03 10.07 11.27
CA THR A 9 -8.92 11.24 11.42
C THR A 9 -9.22 11.49 12.89
N ASP A 10 -9.39 12.74 13.28
CA ASP A 10 -9.82 13.16 14.61
C ASP A 10 -11.36 13.23 14.75
N GLN A 11 -12.08 12.77 13.73
CA GLN A 11 -13.53 12.71 13.72
C GLN A 11 -14.04 11.44 14.42
N SER A 12 -15.29 11.47 14.91
CA SER A 12 -15.96 10.31 15.51
C SER A 12 -16.51 9.32 14.47
N THR A 13 -16.54 9.71 13.21
CA THR A 13 -16.96 8.86 12.10
C THR A 13 -16.02 9.02 10.90
N ILE A 14 -15.87 7.96 10.13
CA ILE A 14 -15.13 7.95 8.86
C ILE A 14 -15.97 7.29 7.78
N ARG A 15 -15.91 7.84 6.57
CA ARG A 15 -16.51 7.19 5.40
C ARG A 15 -15.42 6.50 4.58
N VAL A 16 -15.56 5.19 4.37
CA VAL A 16 -14.84 4.44 3.35
C VAL A 16 -15.65 4.56 2.05
N SER A 17 -15.10 5.21 1.03
CA SER A 17 -15.77 5.43 -0.25
C SER A 17 -15.41 4.40 -1.31
N ALA A 18 -14.25 3.75 -1.19
CA ALA A 18 -13.83 2.61 -1.99
C ALA A 18 -12.87 1.71 -1.17
N GLY A 19 -12.97 0.40 -1.38
CA GLY A 19 -12.17 -0.61 -0.70
C GLY A 19 -11.11 -1.23 -1.60
N TYR A 20 -10.21 -2.02 -1.01
CA TYR A 20 -9.20 -2.84 -1.68
C TYR A 20 -9.77 -4.26 -1.92
N PRO A 21 -9.43 -5.01 -2.97
CA PRO A 21 -8.54 -4.63 -4.08
C PRO A 21 -9.29 -4.13 -5.34
N HIS A 22 -10.58 -3.85 -5.24
CA HIS A 22 -11.39 -3.45 -6.40
C HIS A 22 -12.40 -2.36 -6.04
N TYR A 23 -12.68 -1.49 -7.02
CA TYR A 23 -13.84 -0.62 -6.99
C TYR A 23 -15.15 -1.41 -7.16
N SER A 24 -16.28 -0.76 -6.93
CA SER A 24 -17.62 -1.38 -7.08
C SER A 24 -17.94 -1.83 -8.50
N ASP A 25 -17.26 -1.30 -9.51
CA ASP A 25 -17.38 -1.69 -10.92
C ASP A 25 -16.46 -2.87 -11.31
N GLY A 26 -15.69 -3.41 -10.34
CA GLY A 26 -14.75 -4.51 -10.51
C GLY A 26 -13.37 -4.11 -11.04
N SER A 27 -13.12 -2.84 -11.35
CA SER A 27 -11.79 -2.37 -11.71
C SER A 27 -10.84 -2.41 -10.51
N VAL A 28 -9.53 -2.54 -10.77
CA VAL A 28 -8.52 -2.67 -9.72
C VAL A 28 -8.41 -1.37 -8.93
N HIS A 29 -8.48 -1.49 -7.59
CA HIS A 29 -8.23 -0.42 -6.64
C HIS A 29 -7.03 -0.78 -5.76
N GLY A 30 -5.99 0.05 -5.77
CA GLY A 30 -4.72 -0.25 -5.08
C GLY A 30 -4.75 -0.09 -3.57
N GLY A 31 -5.85 0.41 -2.99
CA GLY A 31 -5.91 0.75 -1.59
C GLY A 31 -7.33 0.95 -1.05
N ILE A 32 -7.45 1.79 -0.02
CA ILE A 32 -8.73 2.20 0.58
C ILE A 32 -8.85 3.73 0.45
N ASP A 33 -10.02 4.19 0.01
CA ASP A 33 -10.33 5.62 -0.06
C ASP A 33 -11.19 6.04 1.14
N THR A 34 -10.74 7.08 1.84
CA THR A 34 -11.46 7.63 3.00
C THR A 34 -11.83 9.09 2.81
N VAL A 35 -13.01 9.44 3.30
CA VAL A 35 -13.52 10.82 3.32
C VAL A 35 -13.77 11.26 4.76
N HIS A 36 -13.20 12.40 5.14
CA HIS A 36 -13.38 13.03 6.44
C HIS A 36 -14.11 14.37 6.27
N THR A 37 -14.98 14.75 7.20
CA THR A 37 -15.76 15.99 7.09
C THR A 37 -14.92 17.24 7.28
N ASN A 38 -13.84 17.19 8.06
CA ASN A 38 -12.87 18.27 8.23
C ASN A 38 -11.72 18.23 7.22
N HIS A 39 -11.67 17.21 6.34
CA HIS A 39 -10.65 16.97 5.32
C HIS A 39 -9.22 16.82 5.86
N GLN A 40 -9.00 16.68 7.15
CA GLN A 40 -7.67 16.50 7.71
C GLN A 40 -7.30 15.02 7.77
N SER A 41 -6.07 14.69 7.36
CA SER A 41 -5.54 13.33 7.39
C SER A 41 -4.32 13.27 8.29
N TYR A 42 -4.19 12.15 9.00
CA TYR A 42 -3.13 11.91 9.97
C TYR A 42 -2.46 10.57 9.71
N ALA A 43 -1.20 10.43 10.11
CA ALA A 43 -0.38 9.27 9.83
C ALA A 43 -0.89 8.00 10.54
N PRO A 44 -1.16 6.90 9.83
CA PRO A 44 -1.60 5.66 10.45
C PRO A 44 -0.51 4.99 11.28
N MET A 45 0.74 5.11 10.84
CA MET A 45 1.91 4.50 11.45
C MET A 45 3.10 5.43 11.40
N ALA A 46 4.02 5.28 12.36
CA ALA A 46 5.29 6.02 12.38
C ALA A 46 6.26 5.49 11.31
N GLY A 47 7.16 6.36 10.84
CA GLY A 47 8.21 5.99 9.89
C GLY A 47 9.00 7.19 9.39
N THR A 48 9.71 6.98 8.27
CA THR A 48 10.49 8.02 7.59
C THR A 48 9.94 8.22 6.18
N VAL A 49 9.76 9.47 5.78
CA VAL A 49 9.30 9.81 4.42
C VAL A 49 10.33 9.35 3.39
N GLU A 50 9.97 8.36 2.59
CA GLU A 50 10.76 7.80 1.49
C GLU A 50 10.51 8.57 0.18
N THR A 51 9.28 9.00 -0.03
CA THR A 51 8.88 9.79 -1.20
C THR A 51 7.95 10.92 -0.76
N ALA A 52 8.20 12.11 -1.28
CA ALA A 52 7.36 13.29 -1.14
C ALA A 52 7.17 13.89 -2.55
N HIS A 53 5.98 13.67 -3.14
CA HIS A 53 5.69 14.08 -4.51
C HIS A 53 4.76 15.28 -4.57
N THR A 54 5.20 16.33 -5.26
CA THR A 54 4.37 17.50 -5.59
C THR A 54 3.83 17.33 -7.01
N TRP A 55 2.52 17.27 -7.15
CA TRP A 55 1.83 17.08 -8.41
C TRP A 55 2.04 18.27 -9.37
N GLN A 56 2.42 17.96 -10.61
CA GLN A 56 2.67 18.96 -11.67
C GLN A 56 1.59 18.96 -12.77
N GLY A 57 0.49 18.22 -12.54
CA GLY A 57 -0.55 17.96 -13.54
C GLY A 57 -0.31 16.63 -14.24
N GLY A 58 -1.34 15.84 -14.38
CA GLY A 58 -1.28 14.50 -14.97
C GLY A 58 -2.21 13.54 -14.21
N THR A 59 -2.55 12.44 -14.87
CA THR A 59 -3.50 11.46 -14.33
C THR A 59 -3.04 10.02 -14.55
N THR A 60 -1.78 9.82 -14.94
CA THR A 60 -1.22 8.50 -15.26
C THR A 60 0.10 8.26 -14.50
N GLY A 61 0.46 7.00 -14.32
CA GLY A 61 1.65 6.64 -13.57
C GLY A 61 1.60 7.19 -12.14
N ASN A 62 2.72 7.70 -11.64
CA ASN A 62 2.80 8.28 -10.29
C ASN A 62 2.01 9.59 -10.16
N ASP A 63 1.78 10.33 -11.26
CA ASP A 63 0.94 11.52 -11.25
C ASP A 63 -0.54 11.20 -10.99
N SER A 64 -0.97 9.95 -11.18
CA SER A 64 -2.33 9.52 -10.83
C SER A 64 -2.63 9.68 -9.34
N TRP A 65 -1.63 9.59 -8.47
CA TRP A 65 -1.77 9.84 -7.02
C TRP A 65 -1.78 11.33 -6.63
N GLY A 66 -1.47 12.23 -7.57
CA GLY A 66 -1.43 13.66 -7.28
C GLY A 66 -0.32 14.04 -6.28
N ASN A 67 -0.64 14.88 -5.31
CA ASN A 67 0.23 15.13 -4.16
C ASN A 67 0.17 13.95 -3.21
N TYR A 68 1.31 13.29 -2.97
CA TYR A 68 1.35 12.11 -2.11
C TYR A 68 2.66 12.00 -1.33
N ILE A 69 2.62 11.21 -0.27
CA ILE A 69 3.80 10.75 0.45
C ILE A 69 3.83 9.22 0.50
N VAL A 70 5.03 8.65 0.54
CA VAL A 70 5.29 7.26 0.91
C VAL A 70 6.18 7.27 2.14
N VAL A 71 5.78 6.55 3.17
CA VAL A 71 6.52 6.48 4.43
C VAL A 71 6.98 5.05 4.64
N LYS A 72 8.29 4.88 4.90
CA LYS A 72 8.93 3.63 5.25
C LYS A 72 8.83 3.39 6.74
N MET A 73 8.29 2.25 7.14
CA MET A 73 8.23 1.82 8.54
C MET A 73 9.50 1.05 8.96
N SER A 74 9.65 0.83 10.27
CA SER A 74 10.83 0.15 10.86
C SER A 74 10.97 -1.32 10.45
N ASP A 75 9.89 -1.98 10.04
CA ASP A 75 9.84 -3.36 9.53
C ASP A 75 10.12 -3.48 8.03
N ASN A 76 10.50 -2.38 7.35
CA ASN A 76 10.68 -2.23 5.92
C ASN A 76 9.40 -2.42 5.09
N SER A 77 8.23 -2.32 5.67
CA SER A 77 6.99 -2.08 4.95
C SER A 77 6.77 -0.58 4.69
N TYR A 78 5.78 -0.25 3.86
CA TYR A 78 5.52 1.14 3.46
C TYR A 78 4.02 1.42 3.47
N TRP A 79 3.65 2.65 3.80
CA TRP A 79 2.33 3.15 3.52
C TRP A 79 2.39 4.39 2.62
N LEU A 80 1.37 4.56 1.81
CA LEU A 80 1.18 5.71 0.93
C LEU A 80 -0.12 6.41 1.30
N ALA A 81 -0.08 7.76 1.30
CA ALA A 81 -1.27 8.60 1.39
C ALA A 81 -1.24 9.63 0.24
N ALA A 82 -2.35 9.74 -0.50
CA ALA A 82 -2.40 10.45 -1.77
C ALA A 82 -3.60 11.39 -1.91
N HIS A 83 -3.57 12.16 -3.01
CA HIS A 83 -4.57 13.13 -3.45
C HIS A 83 -4.67 14.39 -2.59
N PHE A 84 -3.66 14.69 -1.79
CA PHE A 84 -3.65 15.88 -0.94
C PHE A 84 -3.82 17.18 -1.73
N THR A 85 -4.41 18.18 -1.08
CA THR A 85 -4.50 19.56 -1.64
C THR A 85 -3.12 20.12 -1.93
N SER A 86 -2.16 19.88 -1.04
CA SER A 86 -0.74 20.27 -1.17
C SER A 86 0.16 19.23 -0.51
N GLN A 87 1.40 19.16 -1.00
CA GLN A 87 2.47 18.39 -0.37
C GLN A 87 3.24 19.28 0.63
N ILE A 88 3.34 18.83 1.89
CA ILE A 88 3.93 19.61 2.99
C ILE A 88 5.15 18.94 3.65
N HIS A 89 5.50 17.72 3.23
CA HIS A 89 6.59 16.92 3.83
C HIS A 89 7.84 16.90 2.95
N SER A 90 8.96 16.51 3.52
CA SER A 90 10.24 16.33 2.84
C SER A 90 10.76 14.91 2.98
N VAL A 91 11.45 14.40 1.95
CA VAL A 91 12.15 13.11 2.02
C VAL A 91 13.14 13.10 3.18
N GLY A 92 13.15 12.04 3.96
CA GLY A 92 13.96 11.89 5.17
C GLY A 92 13.32 12.45 6.44
N GLU A 93 12.15 13.10 6.35
CA GLU A 93 11.40 13.55 7.53
C GLU A 93 10.88 12.36 8.34
N THR A 94 10.98 12.44 9.67
CA THR A 94 10.39 11.44 10.57
C THR A 94 8.93 11.79 10.84
N ILE A 95 8.04 10.85 10.59
CA ILE A 95 6.61 10.94 10.87
C ILE A 95 6.30 10.10 12.10
N THR A 96 5.52 10.66 13.03
CA THR A 96 4.98 9.92 14.17
C THR A 96 3.54 9.49 13.88
N ARG A 97 3.10 8.38 14.49
CA ARG A 97 1.70 7.94 14.38
C ARG A 97 0.75 9.03 14.91
N GLY A 98 -0.33 9.30 14.19
CA GLY A 98 -1.27 10.38 14.52
C GLY A 98 -0.76 11.79 14.21
N GLN A 99 0.41 11.95 13.58
CA GLN A 99 0.87 13.25 13.09
C GLN A 99 -0.01 13.70 11.91
N TYR A 100 -0.38 15.00 11.87
CA TYR A 100 -1.03 15.58 10.71
C TYR A 100 -0.12 15.48 9.47
N ILE A 101 -0.68 14.97 8.36
CA ILE A 101 0.08 14.74 7.13
C ILE A 101 -0.46 15.47 5.91
N GLY A 102 -1.61 16.09 6.00
CA GLY A 102 -2.14 16.89 4.90
C GLY A 102 -3.66 16.98 4.87
N GLU A 103 -4.14 17.83 3.98
CA GLU A 103 -5.56 18.02 3.72
C GLU A 103 -5.99 17.19 2.51
N GLN A 104 -7.11 16.46 2.65
CA GLN A 104 -7.74 15.72 1.55
C GLN A 104 -8.03 16.65 0.38
N GLY A 105 -7.66 16.21 -0.80
CA GLY A 105 -7.77 17.03 -2.01
C GLY A 105 -8.34 16.27 -3.20
N ARG A 106 -8.06 16.83 -4.38
CA ARG A 106 -8.50 16.30 -5.69
C ARG A 106 -7.37 16.34 -6.71
N THR A 107 -6.11 16.22 -6.28
CA THR A 107 -4.97 16.17 -7.20
C THR A 107 -4.80 14.76 -7.76
N GLY A 108 -4.34 14.64 -9.00
CA GLY A 108 -4.19 13.36 -9.69
C GLY A 108 -5.46 12.85 -10.38
N ASN A 109 -5.63 11.54 -10.44
CA ASN A 109 -6.76 10.89 -11.12
C ASN A 109 -7.90 10.59 -10.14
N VAL A 110 -8.77 11.56 -9.88
CA VAL A 110 -9.81 11.46 -8.86
C VAL A 110 -11.14 12.05 -9.32
N THR A 111 -12.24 11.54 -8.77
CA THR A 111 -13.60 12.03 -9.03
C THR A 111 -14.12 12.94 -7.92
N GLY A 112 -13.56 12.86 -6.71
CA GLY A 112 -14.00 13.61 -5.52
C GLY A 112 -12.88 13.85 -4.52
N ILE A 113 -13.17 14.62 -3.46
CA ILE A 113 -12.22 14.85 -2.36
C ILE A 113 -12.15 13.58 -1.49
N HIS A 114 -10.95 13.05 -1.31
CA HIS A 114 -10.66 11.90 -0.43
C HIS A 114 -9.15 11.79 -0.17
N THR A 115 -8.75 10.89 0.74
CA THR A 115 -7.39 10.38 0.82
C THR A 115 -7.40 8.93 0.38
N HIS A 116 -6.53 8.60 -0.57
CA HIS A 116 -6.24 7.24 -1.00
C HIS A 116 -5.10 6.68 -0.17
N TRP A 117 -5.26 5.48 0.40
CA TRP A 117 -4.29 4.82 1.26
C TRP A 117 -3.86 3.50 0.65
N GLU A 118 -2.54 3.28 0.55
CA GLU A 118 -1.98 1.98 0.19
C GLU A 118 -1.08 1.45 1.32
N TYR A 119 -0.92 0.14 1.37
CA TYR A 119 0.03 -0.55 2.22
C TYR A 119 0.83 -1.56 1.40
N TRP A 120 2.16 -1.58 1.57
CA TRP A 120 3.08 -2.41 0.81
C TRP A 120 3.95 -3.23 1.75
N ILE A 121 3.95 -4.58 1.59
CA ILE A 121 4.75 -5.50 2.39
C ILE A 121 5.71 -6.27 1.49
N GLY A 122 6.99 -6.37 1.89
CA GLY A 122 8.01 -7.14 1.18
C GLY A 122 8.78 -6.35 0.12
N GLY A 123 8.43 -5.08 -0.13
CA GLY A 123 9.14 -4.20 -1.04
C GLY A 123 8.44 -2.88 -1.29
N TYR A 124 9.11 -2.01 -2.05
CA TYR A 124 8.62 -0.70 -2.42
C TYR A 124 7.81 -0.76 -3.73
N GLY A 125 6.61 -0.17 -3.73
CA GLY A 125 5.80 0.03 -4.94
C GLY A 125 4.60 -0.90 -5.09
N THR A 126 3.87 -0.68 -6.16
CA THR A 126 2.52 -1.24 -6.39
C THR A 126 2.44 -2.76 -6.52
N ALA A 127 3.57 -3.43 -6.83
CA ALA A 127 3.65 -4.89 -6.87
C ALA A 127 3.54 -5.55 -5.47
N TYR A 128 3.72 -4.76 -4.42
CA TYR A 128 3.75 -5.21 -3.02
C TYR A 128 2.51 -4.77 -2.23
N ARG A 129 1.45 -4.34 -2.92
CA ARG A 129 0.19 -3.90 -2.32
C ARG A 129 -0.45 -5.02 -1.51
N THR A 130 -0.96 -4.64 -0.36
CA THR A 130 -1.82 -5.48 0.47
C THR A 130 -2.94 -4.63 1.06
N ASP A 131 -3.91 -5.26 1.72
CA ASP A 131 -5.03 -4.57 2.35
C ASP A 131 -4.55 -3.60 3.44
N PRO A 132 -4.79 -2.28 3.31
CA PRO A 132 -4.35 -1.30 4.29
C PRO A 132 -5.22 -1.24 5.55
N SER A 133 -6.36 -1.91 5.61
CA SER A 133 -7.32 -1.83 6.73
C SER A 133 -6.67 -2.07 8.09
N ALA A 134 -5.73 -3.01 8.17
CA ALA A 134 -5.03 -3.35 9.41
C ALA A 134 -4.21 -2.19 9.97
N ILE A 135 -3.48 -1.44 9.13
CA ILE A 135 -2.68 -0.29 9.58
C ILE A 135 -3.54 0.96 9.77
N LEU A 136 -4.65 1.07 9.04
CA LEU A 136 -5.59 2.19 9.17
C LEU A 136 -6.49 2.05 10.40
N GLY A 137 -6.70 0.83 10.90
CA GLY A 137 -7.60 0.55 12.01
C GLY A 137 -9.10 0.73 11.67
N ILE A 138 -9.46 0.54 10.39
CA ILE A 138 -10.84 0.66 9.88
C ILE A 138 -11.18 -0.54 8.99
N PRO A 139 -12.47 -0.87 8.76
CA PRO A 139 -12.85 -1.94 7.85
C PRO A 139 -12.48 -1.64 6.39
N ASN A 140 -12.14 -2.69 5.64
CA ASN A 140 -12.06 -2.65 4.19
C ASN A 140 -13.45 -2.88 3.57
N GLU A 141 -14.40 -2.03 3.90
CA GLU A 141 -15.78 -2.14 3.46
C GLU A 141 -16.37 -0.74 3.24
N VAL A 142 -17.02 -0.52 2.11
CA VAL A 142 -17.67 0.75 1.78
C VAL A 142 -18.79 1.04 2.76
N GLY A 143 -18.75 2.19 3.40
CA GLY A 143 -19.72 2.58 4.42
C GLY A 143 -19.25 3.75 5.27
N THR A 144 -20.06 4.09 6.29
CA THR A 144 -19.69 5.05 7.33
C THR A 144 -19.56 4.30 8.65
N TRP A 145 -18.44 4.49 9.33
CA TRP A 145 -18.04 3.73 10.49
C TRP A 145 -17.79 4.65 11.67
N ASP A 146 -18.27 4.23 12.84
CA ASP A 146 -17.93 4.90 14.11
C ASP A 146 -16.49 4.59 14.45
N VAL A 147 -15.71 5.63 14.75
CA VAL A 147 -14.29 5.52 15.04
C VAL A 147 -13.91 6.28 16.32
N GLU A 148 -12.85 5.82 16.98
CA GLU A 148 -12.26 6.43 18.15
C GLU A 148 -10.77 6.72 17.86
N TRP A 149 -10.34 7.92 18.23
CA TRP A 149 -8.94 8.31 18.12
C TRP A 149 -8.05 7.51 19.09
N ASP A 150 -7.08 6.78 18.56
CA ASP A 150 -6.08 6.06 19.33
C ASP A 150 -4.70 6.10 18.65
N ALA A 151 -3.94 7.17 18.89
CA ALA A 151 -2.57 7.28 18.40
C ALA A 151 -1.57 6.49 19.27
N THR A 152 -1.98 5.97 20.45
CA THR A 152 -1.06 5.36 21.44
C THR A 152 -0.85 3.86 21.23
N ASN A 153 -1.83 3.17 20.62
CA ASN A 153 -1.82 1.72 20.42
C ASN A 153 -1.91 1.38 18.93
N PRO A 154 -0.78 1.29 18.21
CA PRO A 154 -0.80 0.95 16.80
C PRO A 154 -1.41 -0.44 16.59
N PRO A 155 -2.25 -0.64 15.55
CA PRO A 155 -2.65 -1.97 15.15
C PRO A 155 -1.40 -2.80 14.80
N THR A 156 -1.43 -4.09 15.10
CA THR A 156 -0.34 -5.00 14.70
C THR A 156 -0.42 -5.18 13.18
N PRO A 157 0.62 -4.80 12.43
CA PRO A 157 0.65 -5.06 11.00
C PRO A 157 0.51 -6.57 10.72
N PRO A 158 -0.14 -6.98 9.64
CA PRO A 158 -0.14 -8.38 9.23
C PRO A 158 1.31 -8.85 9.01
N GLU A 159 1.58 -10.09 9.41
CA GLU A 159 2.89 -10.70 9.22
C GLU A 159 3.24 -10.72 7.72
N PRO A 160 4.48 -10.36 7.32
CA PRO A 160 4.89 -10.43 5.93
C PRO A 160 4.65 -11.84 5.38
N PRO A 161 4.20 -11.99 4.13
CA PRO A 161 4.03 -13.30 3.54
C PRO A 161 5.36 -14.06 3.61
N THR A 162 5.32 -15.29 4.11
CA THR A 162 6.50 -16.15 4.18
C THR A 162 7.11 -16.24 2.77
N PRO A 163 8.41 -15.96 2.61
CA PRO A 163 9.04 -16.08 1.30
C PRO A 163 8.73 -17.45 0.70
N PRO A 164 8.40 -17.56 -0.59
CA PRO A 164 8.22 -18.85 -1.22
C PRO A 164 9.48 -19.68 -0.98
N GLY A 165 9.29 -20.89 -0.46
CA GLY A 165 10.39 -21.82 -0.24
C GLY A 165 11.24 -21.96 -1.51
N PRO A 166 12.53 -22.32 -1.38
CA PRO A 166 13.42 -22.41 -2.53
C PRO A 166 12.76 -23.28 -3.61
N SER A 167 12.63 -22.71 -4.80
CA SER A 167 12.06 -23.41 -5.95
C SER A 167 12.80 -24.74 -6.14
N PRO A 168 12.14 -25.88 -6.33
CA PRO A 168 12.83 -27.13 -6.51
C PRO A 168 13.81 -27.02 -7.68
N THR A 169 15.07 -27.22 -7.41
CA THR A 169 16.13 -27.21 -8.42
C THR A 169 15.72 -28.16 -9.57
N PRO A 170 15.69 -27.68 -10.82
CA PRO A 170 15.36 -28.54 -11.94
C PRO A 170 16.33 -29.72 -11.97
N THR A 171 15.84 -30.93 -11.71
CA THR A 171 16.61 -32.14 -11.96
C THR A 171 16.76 -32.31 -13.46
N THR A 172 17.77 -31.70 -14.01
CA THR A 172 18.20 -31.98 -15.38
C THR A 172 18.68 -33.43 -15.44
N LYS A 173 17.79 -34.31 -15.85
CA LYS A 173 18.22 -35.62 -16.37
C LYS A 173 19.11 -35.33 -17.60
N ARG A 174 20.42 -35.37 -17.41
CA ARG A 174 21.41 -35.32 -18.51
C ARG A 174 21.09 -36.48 -19.45
N LYS A 175 20.40 -36.20 -20.55
CA LYS A 175 20.40 -37.15 -21.69
C LYS A 175 21.84 -37.25 -22.18
N LEU A 176 22.42 -38.42 -22.05
CA LEU A 176 23.70 -38.71 -22.66
C LEU A 176 23.60 -38.46 -24.17
N PRO A 177 24.62 -37.82 -24.79
CA PRO A 177 24.61 -37.57 -26.22
C PRO A 177 24.54 -38.89 -26.99
N VAL A 178 23.68 -38.95 -28.01
CA VAL A 178 23.42 -40.16 -28.84
C VAL A 178 24.69 -40.75 -29.47
N TRP A 179 25.75 -39.97 -29.65
CA TRP A 179 27.03 -40.46 -30.21
C TRP A 179 27.80 -41.42 -29.29
N MET A 180 27.45 -41.50 -27.99
CA MET A 180 28.06 -42.47 -27.08
C MET A 180 27.48 -43.89 -27.21
N MET A 181 26.41 -44.07 -27.98
CA MET A 181 25.74 -45.37 -28.11
C MET A 181 26.11 -46.19 -29.35
N CYS A 182 26.93 -45.67 -30.25
CA CYS A 182 27.34 -46.39 -31.46
C CYS A 182 28.81 -46.72 -31.41
N LYS A 183 29.19 -47.90 -30.88
CA LYS A 183 30.43 -48.56 -31.20
C LYS A 183 30.20 -49.39 -32.47
N PRO A 184 30.90 -49.16 -33.59
CA PRO A 184 30.86 -50.07 -34.73
C PRO A 184 31.64 -51.35 -34.38
N PRO A 185 31.21 -52.53 -34.84
CA PRO A 185 31.97 -53.76 -34.69
C PRO A 185 33.16 -53.73 -35.64
N TYR A 186 34.34 -53.83 -35.11
CA TYR A 186 35.54 -54.15 -35.92
C TYR A 186 35.37 -55.54 -36.49
N ARG A 187 35.39 -55.67 -37.84
CA ARG A 187 35.67 -56.93 -38.56
C ARG A 187 37.06 -56.85 -39.09
N PHE A 188 37.79 -57.91 -38.85
CA PHE A 188 39.06 -58.26 -39.52
C PHE A 188 38.81 -58.66 -40.95
#